data_6f8cf250d40edc43365e767adc348dae
#
_entry.id   6f8cf250d40edc43365e767adc348dae
#
_cell.length_a   1.000
_cell.length_b   1.000
_cell.length_c   1.000
_cell.angle_alpha   90.00
_cell.angle_beta   90.00
_cell.angle_gamma   90.00
#
_symmetry.space_group_name_H-M   'P 1'
#
loop_
_entity.id
_entity.type
_entity.pdbx_description
1 polymer ?
#
loop_
_entity_poly.entity_id
_entity_poly.type
_entity_poly.pdbx_seq_one_letter_code
_entity_poly.pdbx_strand_id
1 'polypeptide(L)'
;MIEMNTRIYLRASTKDQDAKRALQILQDLNQNLNLGETIVYVENYSGTKLDRPELNKLLSEANQGDTLLVESIDRLSRLTQRDFQELKRRIQEKGLRLVVADLPTTYQMIQASDSITHSILELINNMLIDLLATMARLDNEKRIE
;
A
#
# COMPACT_ATOMS: atom_id res chain seq x y z
N MET A 1 3.69 -18.13 -18.65
CA MET A 1 4.15 -17.51 -17.40
C MET A 1 3.40 -16.20 -17.21
N ILE A 2 2.72 -16.04 -16.08
CA ILE A 2 1.97 -14.81 -15.80
C ILE A 2 2.95 -13.76 -15.30
N GLU A 3 3.03 -12.63 -16.01
CA GLU A 3 3.87 -11.53 -15.58
C GLU A 3 3.23 -10.85 -14.38
N MET A 4 4.03 -10.65 -13.33
CA MET A 4 3.58 -9.93 -12.15
C MET A 4 3.84 -8.45 -12.33
N ASN A 5 2.85 -7.63 -12.03
CA ASN A 5 2.92 -6.19 -12.16
C ASN A 5 2.96 -5.54 -10.79
N THR A 6 3.54 -4.35 -10.74
CA THR A 6 3.49 -3.51 -9.56
C THR A 6 2.42 -2.44 -9.78
N ARG A 7 1.43 -2.42 -8.91
CA ARG A 7 0.36 -1.44 -8.98
C ARG A 7 0.62 -0.38 -7.93
N ILE A 8 0.96 0.82 -8.42
CA ILE A 8 1.30 1.95 -7.56
C ILE A 8 0.03 2.73 -7.27
N TYR A 9 -0.28 2.90 -5.99
CA TYR A 9 -1.42 3.69 -5.56
C TYR A 9 -0.94 4.96 -4.90
N LEU A 10 -1.35 6.10 -5.45
CA LEU A 10 -1.02 7.42 -4.94
C LEU A 10 -2.30 8.15 -4.56
N ARG A 11 -2.29 8.77 -3.40
CA ARG A 11 -3.34 9.69 -3.00
C ARG A 11 -2.76 11.10 -3.06
N ALA A 12 -3.29 11.91 -3.96
CA ALA A 12 -2.84 13.27 -4.16
C ALA A 12 -3.94 14.24 -3.74
N SER A 13 -3.56 15.27 -3.00
CA SER A 13 -4.40 16.44 -2.87
C SER A 13 -4.23 17.28 -4.15
N THR A 14 -4.70 18.49 -4.18
CA THR A 14 -4.81 19.32 -5.36
C THR A 14 -3.48 19.75 -6.01
N LYS A 15 -2.31 19.32 -5.48
CA LYS A 15 -1.01 19.76 -6.00
C LYS A 15 -0.26 18.61 -6.68
N ASP A 16 -0.08 18.74 -7.98
CA ASP A 16 0.58 17.74 -8.81
C ASP A 16 2.03 17.45 -8.39
N GLN A 17 2.70 18.39 -7.74
CA GLN A 17 4.11 18.24 -7.38
C GLN A 17 4.35 17.14 -6.37
N ASP A 18 3.47 17.01 -5.37
CA ASP A 18 3.61 15.97 -4.36
C ASP A 18 3.38 14.59 -4.97
N ALA A 19 2.41 14.48 -5.87
CA ALA A 19 2.15 13.21 -6.56
C ALA A 19 3.33 12.81 -7.43
N LYS A 20 3.93 13.74 -8.15
CA LYS A 20 5.08 13.45 -9.02
C LYS A 20 6.29 13.01 -8.21
N ARG A 21 6.56 13.67 -7.08
CA ARG A 21 7.66 13.30 -6.22
C ARG A 21 7.47 11.90 -5.65
N ALA A 22 6.27 11.63 -5.14
CA ALA A 22 5.95 10.31 -4.60
C ALA A 22 6.07 9.23 -5.66
N LEU A 23 5.56 9.50 -6.87
CA LEU A 23 5.64 8.56 -7.97
C LEU A 23 7.09 8.22 -8.32
N GLN A 24 7.96 9.23 -8.37
CA GLN A 24 9.37 8.99 -8.67
C GLN A 24 10.03 8.10 -7.62
N ILE A 25 9.76 8.37 -6.35
CA ILE A 25 10.28 7.55 -5.25
C ILE A 25 9.83 6.10 -5.39
N LEU A 26 8.56 5.90 -5.70
CA LEU A 26 8.00 4.55 -5.80
C LEU A 26 8.50 3.81 -7.04
N GLN A 27 8.66 4.51 -8.15
CA GLN A 27 9.21 3.90 -9.36
C GLN A 27 10.67 3.50 -9.16
N ASP A 28 11.45 4.35 -8.48
CA ASP A 28 12.85 4.03 -8.18
C ASP A 28 12.94 2.81 -7.25
N LEU A 29 12.09 2.74 -6.24
CA LEU A 29 12.05 1.59 -5.35
C LEU A 29 11.66 0.31 -6.09
N ASN A 30 10.66 0.39 -6.95
CA ASN A 30 10.23 -0.74 -7.75
C ASN A 30 11.36 -1.27 -8.63
N GLN A 31 12.11 -0.36 -9.25
CA GLN A 31 13.24 -0.72 -10.09
C GLN A 31 14.33 -1.39 -9.27
N ASN A 32 14.65 -0.83 -8.10
CA ASN A 32 15.66 -1.40 -7.21
C ASN A 32 15.28 -2.80 -6.72
N LEU A 33 13.99 -3.03 -6.47
CA LEU A 33 13.49 -4.33 -6.02
C LEU A 33 13.18 -5.29 -7.16
N ASN A 34 13.20 -4.79 -8.39
CA ASN A 34 12.93 -5.58 -9.59
C ASN A 34 11.58 -6.30 -9.53
N LEU A 35 10.51 -5.53 -9.24
CA LEU A 35 9.18 -6.08 -9.02
C LEU A 35 8.29 -6.12 -10.27
N GLY A 36 8.82 -5.76 -11.44
CA GLY A 36 8.07 -5.82 -12.70
C GLY A 36 7.65 -4.43 -13.20
N GLU A 37 6.74 -4.42 -14.16
CA GLU A 37 6.25 -3.18 -14.74
C GLU A 37 5.26 -2.50 -13.79
N THR A 38 5.20 -1.17 -13.89
CA THR A 38 4.33 -0.38 -13.00
C THR A 38 3.07 0.08 -13.73
N ILE A 39 1.95 0.03 -13.00
CA ILE A 39 0.67 0.62 -13.39
C ILE A 39 0.30 1.59 -12.28
N VAL A 40 0.03 2.85 -12.64
CA VAL A 40 -0.14 3.92 -11.66
C VAL A 40 -1.61 4.30 -11.52
N TYR A 41 -2.06 4.41 -10.27
CA TYR A 41 -3.42 4.86 -9.93
C TYR A 41 -3.31 6.07 -9.01
N VAL A 42 -3.89 7.19 -9.41
CA VAL A 42 -3.84 8.43 -8.63
C VAL A 42 -5.25 8.75 -8.13
N GLU A 43 -5.40 8.76 -6.80
CA GLU A 43 -6.67 9.03 -6.15
C GLU A 43 -6.71 10.47 -5.65
N ASN A 44 -7.81 11.15 -5.92
CA ASN A 44 -7.98 12.53 -5.53
C ASN A 44 -9.01 12.67 -4.40
N TYR A 45 -8.96 11.75 -3.44
CA TYR A 45 -9.88 11.70 -2.31
C TYR A 45 -9.15 11.67 -0.98
N SER A 46 -9.88 11.99 0.08
CA SER A 46 -9.38 11.84 1.44
C SER A 46 -9.14 10.37 1.79
N GLY A 47 -8.11 10.10 2.57
CA GLY A 47 -7.81 8.75 3.06
C GLY A 47 -8.84 8.20 4.03
N THR A 48 -9.85 9.00 4.41
CA THR A 48 -10.89 8.60 5.37
C THR A 48 -12.04 7.83 4.74
N LYS A 49 -12.08 7.73 3.41
CA LYS A 49 -13.16 7.01 2.70
C LYS A 49 -12.67 5.66 2.20
N LEU A 50 -13.46 4.61 2.46
CA LEU A 50 -13.16 3.29 1.91
C LEU A 50 -13.49 3.21 0.41
N ASP A 51 -14.61 3.81 0.00
CA ASP A 51 -15.03 3.79 -1.39
C ASP A 51 -14.26 4.83 -2.20
N ARG A 52 -13.19 4.38 -2.82
CA ARG A 52 -12.30 5.21 -3.63
C ARG A 52 -12.20 4.62 -5.03
N PRO A 53 -12.62 5.37 -6.07
CA PRO A 53 -12.69 4.83 -7.43
C PRO A 53 -11.38 4.25 -7.95
N GLU A 54 -10.27 4.93 -7.74
CA GLU A 54 -8.98 4.44 -8.25
C GLU A 54 -8.50 3.22 -7.49
N LEU A 55 -8.69 3.17 -6.17
CA LEU A 55 -8.36 1.99 -5.38
C LEU A 55 -9.24 0.81 -5.77
N ASN A 56 -10.53 1.06 -5.98
CA ASN A 56 -11.46 0.01 -6.42
C ASN A 56 -11.07 -0.52 -7.79
N LYS A 57 -10.66 0.37 -8.69
CA LYS A 57 -10.18 -0.02 -10.02
C LYS A 57 -8.93 -0.89 -9.92
N LEU A 58 -7.97 -0.47 -9.08
CA LEU A 58 -6.77 -1.25 -8.84
C LEU A 58 -7.10 -2.65 -8.36
N LEU A 59 -7.97 -2.75 -7.36
CA LEU A 59 -8.34 -4.05 -6.79
C LEU A 59 -9.07 -4.92 -7.80
N SER A 60 -9.86 -4.34 -8.70
CA SER A 60 -10.57 -5.11 -9.69
C SER A 60 -9.67 -5.59 -10.82
N GLU A 61 -8.64 -4.83 -11.17
CA GLU A 61 -7.72 -5.16 -12.26
C GLU A 61 -6.56 -6.05 -11.81
N ALA A 62 -6.25 -6.07 -10.51
CA ALA A 62 -5.08 -6.77 -9.98
C ALA A 62 -5.20 -8.27 -10.13
N ASN A 63 -4.06 -8.90 -10.37
CA ASN A 63 -3.92 -10.35 -10.44
C ASN A 63 -3.21 -10.87 -9.20
N GLN A 64 -3.46 -12.13 -8.87
CA GLN A 64 -2.78 -12.77 -7.76
C GLN A 64 -1.27 -12.72 -7.97
N GLY A 65 -0.53 -12.32 -6.95
CA GLY A 65 0.92 -12.19 -7.02
C GLY A 65 1.40 -10.80 -7.39
N ASP A 66 0.51 -9.92 -7.85
CA ASP A 66 0.87 -8.54 -8.10
C ASP A 66 1.25 -7.84 -6.79
N THR A 67 2.00 -6.75 -6.90
CA THR A 67 2.40 -5.94 -5.74
C THR A 67 1.57 -4.67 -5.70
N LEU A 68 1.04 -4.35 -4.52
CA LEU A 68 0.45 -3.05 -4.25
C LEU A 68 1.52 -2.21 -3.55
N LEU A 69 1.98 -1.16 -4.24
CA LEU A 69 3.07 -0.31 -3.76
C LEU A 69 2.52 1.05 -3.39
N VAL A 70 2.73 1.44 -2.13
CA VAL A 70 2.26 2.73 -1.60
C VAL A 70 3.40 3.44 -0.89
N GLU A 71 3.28 4.76 -0.76
CA GLU A 71 4.29 5.59 -0.10
C GLU A 71 4.32 5.33 1.40
N SER A 72 3.14 5.30 2.03
CA SER A 72 3.00 5.10 3.47
C SER A 72 1.59 4.59 3.76
N ILE A 73 1.41 4.03 4.96
CA ILE A 73 0.08 3.58 5.40
C ILE A 73 -0.86 4.79 5.56
N ASP A 74 -0.35 5.92 6.03
CA ASP A 74 -1.13 7.15 6.15
C ASP A 74 -1.69 7.59 4.79
N ARG A 75 -0.91 7.46 3.72
CA ARG A 75 -1.35 7.79 2.37
C ARG A 75 -2.32 6.77 1.81
N LEU A 76 -2.21 5.51 2.24
CA LEU A 76 -3.15 4.48 1.83
C LEU A 76 -4.49 4.65 2.53
N SER A 77 -4.47 4.91 3.85
CA SER A 77 -5.71 4.82 4.61
C SER A 77 -5.64 5.60 5.92
N ARG A 78 -6.73 6.33 6.23
CA ARG A 78 -7.04 6.88 7.55
C ARG A 78 -8.41 6.38 8.00
N LEU A 79 -8.73 5.17 7.59
CA LEU A 79 -10.04 4.56 7.82
C LEU A 79 -10.23 4.21 9.29
N THR A 80 -11.51 4.01 9.68
CA THR A 80 -11.82 3.39 10.96
C THR A 80 -11.19 2.00 11.00
N GLN A 81 -11.03 1.45 12.21
CA GLN A 81 -10.46 0.12 12.36
C GLN A 81 -11.22 -0.93 11.54
N ARG A 82 -12.55 -0.86 11.59
CA ARG A 82 -13.41 -1.79 10.85
C ARG A 82 -13.17 -1.71 9.33
N ASP A 83 -13.17 -0.49 8.80
CA ASP A 83 -13.00 -0.29 7.36
C ASP A 83 -11.57 -0.63 6.91
N PHE A 84 -10.60 -0.38 7.76
CA PHE A 84 -9.22 -0.75 7.47
C PHE A 84 -9.05 -2.27 7.40
N GLN A 85 -9.69 -3.01 8.31
CA GLN A 85 -9.66 -4.47 8.28
C GLN A 85 -10.33 -4.99 7.00
N GLU A 86 -11.40 -4.34 6.56
CA GLU A 86 -12.06 -4.69 5.31
C GLU A 86 -11.14 -4.44 4.11
N LEU A 87 -10.40 -3.34 4.11
CA LEU A 87 -9.43 -3.06 3.04
C LEU A 87 -8.33 -4.11 3.01
N LYS A 88 -7.78 -4.47 4.17
CA LYS A 88 -6.77 -5.54 4.27
C LYS A 88 -7.31 -6.85 3.73
N ARG A 89 -8.56 -7.18 4.07
CA ARG A 89 -9.20 -8.40 3.60
C ARG A 89 -9.28 -8.43 2.07
N ARG A 90 -9.65 -7.30 1.46
CA ARG A 90 -9.72 -7.19 0.00
C ARG A 90 -8.35 -7.38 -0.65
N ILE A 91 -7.33 -6.79 -0.06
CA ILE A 91 -5.96 -6.92 -0.56
C ILE A 91 -5.52 -8.39 -0.47
N GLN A 92 -5.80 -9.06 0.65
CA GLN A 92 -5.43 -10.46 0.85
C GLN A 92 -6.19 -11.39 -0.09
N GLU A 93 -7.49 -11.13 -0.31
CA GLU A 93 -8.28 -11.95 -1.23
C GLU A 93 -7.77 -11.90 -2.66
N LYS A 94 -7.24 -10.76 -3.07
CA LYS A 94 -6.65 -10.62 -4.39
C LYS A 94 -5.27 -11.25 -4.49
N GLY A 95 -4.69 -11.67 -3.36
CA GLY A 95 -3.35 -12.23 -3.35
C GLY A 95 -2.28 -11.19 -3.63
N LEU A 96 -2.53 -9.93 -3.31
CA LEU A 96 -1.58 -8.85 -3.52
C LEU A 96 -0.54 -8.82 -2.40
N ARG A 97 0.70 -8.50 -2.78
CA ARG A 97 1.76 -8.22 -1.81
C ARG A 97 1.77 -6.73 -1.54
N LEU A 98 1.59 -6.34 -0.28
CA LEU A 98 1.60 -4.93 0.10
C LEU A 98 3.04 -4.50 0.42
N VAL A 99 3.55 -3.54 -0.35
CA VAL A 99 4.86 -2.95 -0.12
C VAL A 99 4.67 -1.48 0.21
N VAL A 100 5.19 -1.08 1.36
CA VAL A 100 5.09 0.29 1.85
C VAL A 100 6.50 0.88 1.84
N ALA A 101 6.69 1.97 1.08
CA ALA A 101 8.02 2.51 0.83
C ALA A 101 8.74 2.95 2.11
N ASP A 102 8.00 3.54 3.07
CA ASP A 102 8.60 3.97 4.33
C ASP A 102 8.63 2.87 5.40
N LEU A 103 8.28 1.64 5.04
CA LEU A 103 8.32 0.50 5.94
C LEU A 103 9.17 -0.62 5.31
N PRO A 104 10.50 -0.57 5.50
CA PRO A 104 11.41 -1.49 4.81
C PRO A 104 11.15 -2.97 5.06
N THR A 105 10.59 -3.33 6.21
CA THR A 105 10.29 -4.73 6.50
C THR A 105 9.32 -5.34 5.49
N THR A 106 8.50 -4.54 4.81
CA THR A 106 7.56 -5.04 3.81
C THR A 106 8.30 -5.57 2.57
N TYR A 107 9.37 -4.92 2.14
CA TYR A 107 10.12 -5.42 0.99
C TYR A 107 11.30 -6.32 1.39
N GLN A 108 11.77 -6.25 2.62
CA GLN A 108 12.72 -7.24 3.14
C GLN A 108 12.07 -8.63 3.17
N MET A 109 10.78 -8.71 3.46
CA MET A 109 10.03 -9.97 3.44
C MET A 109 10.08 -10.63 2.06
N ILE A 110 9.94 -9.83 1.00
CA ILE A 110 9.97 -10.34 -0.38
C ILE A 110 11.35 -10.90 -0.72
N GLN A 111 12.40 -10.29 -0.18
CA GLN A 111 13.79 -10.68 -0.45
C GLN A 111 14.27 -11.82 0.44
N ALA A 112 13.49 -12.20 1.45
CA ALA A 112 13.89 -13.26 2.38
C ALA A 112 13.97 -14.61 1.65
N SER A 113 15.10 -15.29 1.84
CA SER A 113 15.37 -16.55 1.15
C SER A 113 14.86 -17.77 1.90
N ASP A 114 14.61 -17.65 3.22
CA ASP A 114 14.15 -18.78 4.01
C ASP A 114 12.73 -18.52 4.54
N SER A 115 12.01 -19.62 4.79
CA SER A 115 10.61 -19.54 5.21
C SER A 115 10.44 -19.01 6.63
N ILE A 116 11.43 -19.21 7.50
CA ILE A 116 11.36 -18.75 8.89
C ILE A 116 11.45 -17.22 8.92
N THR A 117 12.44 -16.65 8.24
CA THR A 117 12.58 -15.19 8.13
C THR A 117 11.36 -14.57 7.49
N HIS A 118 10.86 -15.17 6.42
CA HIS A 118 9.66 -14.69 5.74
C HIS A 118 8.46 -14.65 6.71
N SER A 119 8.25 -15.72 7.47
CA SER A 119 7.13 -15.80 8.41
C SER A 119 7.25 -14.78 9.54
N ILE A 120 8.46 -14.57 10.07
CA ILE A 120 8.68 -13.58 11.12
C ILE A 120 8.41 -12.17 10.60
N LEU A 121 8.91 -11.84 9.41
CA LEU A 121 8.66 -10.53 8.80
C LEU A 121 7.19 -10.32 8.49
N GLU A 122 6.48 -11.36 8.08
CA GLU A 122 5.05 -11.27 7.85
C GLU A 122 4.28 -10.87 9.11
N LEU A 123 4.60 -11.50 10.25
CA LEU A 123 3.99 -11.16 11.52
C LEU A 123 4.32 -9.73 11.95
N ILE A 124 5.59 -9.33 11.80
CA ILE A 124 6.02 -7.98 12.14
C ILE A 124 5.30 -6.96 11.25
N ASN A 125 5.21 -7.22 9.95
CA ASN A 125 4.55 -6.32 9.01
C ASN A 125 3.07 -6.14 9.35
N ASN A 126 2.36 -7.22 9.65
CA ASN A 126 0.97 -7.13 10.02
C ASN A 126 0.78 -6.26 11.26
N MET A 127 1.63 -6.43 12.26
CA MET A 127 1.56 -5.64 13.48
C MET A 127 1.88 -4.16 13.23
N LEU A 128 2.94 -3.88 12.47
CA LEU A 128 3.33 -2.51 12.17
C LEU A 128 2.31 -1.79 11.29
N ILE A 129 1.74 -2.47 10.31
CA ILE A 129 0.71 -1.91 9.45
C ILE A 129 -0.52 -1.53 10.27
N ASP A 130 -0.97 -2.42 11.16
CA ASP A 130 -2.10 -2.12 12.03
C ASP A 130 -1.79 -0.95 12.98
N LEU A 131 -0.58 -0.90 13.50
CA LEU A 131 -0.16 0.20 14.37
C LEU A 131 -0.15 1.53 13.64
N LEU A 132 0.44 1.57 12.44
CA LEU A 132 0.52 2.79 11.65
C LEU A 132 -0.87 3.25 11.20
N ALA A 133 -1.75 2.33 10.84
CA ALA A 133 -3.13 2.67 10.48
C ALA A 133 -3.87 3.25 11.68
N THR A 134 -3.66 2.70 12.87
CA THR A 134 -4.26 3.21 14.10
C THR A 134 -3.77 4.63 14.39
N MET A 135 -2.47 4.87 14.25
CA MET A 135 -1.91 6.21 14.46
C MET A 135 -2.47 7.23 13.47
N ALA A 136 -2.58 6.84 12.20
CA ALA A 136 -3.16 7.72 11.18
C ALA A 136 -4.61 8.06 11.48
N ARG A 137 -5.39 7.07 11.94
CA ARG A 137 -6.78 7.27 12.32
C ARG A 137 -6.90 8.22 13.51
N LEU A 138 -6.07 8.03 14.53
CA LEU A 138 -6.09 8.89 15.72
C LEU A 138 -5.71 10.32 15.38
N ASP A 139 -4.73 10.53 14.52
CA ASP A 139 -4.36 11.86 14.06
C ASP A 139 -5.53 12.54 13.33
N ASN A 140 -6.23 11.79 12.50
CA ASN A 140 -7.39 12.31 11.79
C ASN A 140 -8.51 12.69 12.75
N GLU A 141 -8.77 11.88 13.76
CA GLU A 141 -9.79 12.18 14.78
C GLU A 141 -9.46 13.46 15.56
N LYS A 142 -8.18 13.66 15.89
CA LYS A 142 -7.74 14.88 16.58
C LYS A 142 -7.96 16.13 15.73
N ARG A 143 -7.81 16.03 14.42
CA ARG A 143 -8.02 17.17 13.53
C ARG A 143 -9.48 17.57 13.42
N ILE A 144 -10.39 16.63 13.62
CA ILE A 144 -11.83 16.89 13.54
C ILE A 144 -12.33 17.59 14.79
N GLU A 145 -11.69 17.40 15.92
CA GLU A 145 -12.03 18.12 17.15
C GLU A 145 -11.56 19.57 17.09
#